data_d5093d6fe84e6fcee74356e38a8b3128
#
_entry.id   d5093d6fe84e6fcee74356e38a8b3128
#
_cell.length_a   1.000
_cell.length_b   1.000
_cell.length_c   1.000
_cell.angle_alpha   90.00
_cell.angle_beta   90.00
_cell.angle_gamma   90.00
#
_symmetry.space_group_name_H-M   'P 1'
#
loop_
_entity.id
_entity.type
_entity.pdbx_description
1 polymer ?
#
loop_
_entity_poly.entity_id
_entity_poly.type
_entity_poly.pdbx_seq_one_letter_code
_entity_poly.pdbx_strand_id
1 'polypeptide(L)'
;VFSDMFSSLDTLKTKASDLTVRNQFISKSQSLCTYFNQMYQDLSDLQDDCNEEIKNNVDEINSISEKISLLNKEINQVETGTGACASELRDERANLMDKLSKIVNVSYLETEIPNTNGDNLGGTIFTLYINGEKAVEGKDYRKLHCESTEMKNNQTDNDGLYKIYWDDTKMEFSGIAGTAGGKLKALFEMRDGDNNENFKGKVTQADKYSFTVTGVSVQNLKALNLPATDGKITVNNVTYEYNDWEAEVDSEGNLVSVKFNLNQNKAVADPAKAVQE
;
A
#
# COMPACT_ATOMS: atom_id res chain seq x y z
N VAL A 1 -25.77 21.28 -1.58
CA VAL A 1 -25.55 21.52 -3.02
C VAL A 1 -26.36 20.53 -3.87
N PHE A 2 -26.26 19.19 -3.66
CA PHE A 2 -27.06 18.21 -4.38
C PHE A 2 -28.58 18.45 -4.19
N SER A 3 -29.03 18.51 -2.92
CA SER A 3 -30.39 18.75 -2.57
C SER A 3 -30.96 20.05 -3.20
N ASP A 4 -30.15 21.12 -3.22
CA ASP A 4 -30.51 22.40 -3.79
C ASP A 4 -30.69 22.33 -5.31
N MET A 5 -29.80 21.58 -5.99
CA MET A 5 -29.92 21.36 -7.44
C MET A 5 -31.19 20.58 -7.78
N PHE A 6 -31.49 19.48 -7.06
CA PHE A 6 -32.69 18.71 -7.26
C PHE A 6 -33.97 19.53 -6.95
N SER A 7 -33.99 20.33 -5.87
CA SER A 7 -35.10 21.22 -5.55
C SER A 7 -35.35 22.27 -6.64
N SER A 8 -34.26 22.80 -7.23
CA SER A 8 -34.37 23.74 -8.34
C SER A 8 -34.86 23.07 -9.63
N LEU A 9 -34.53 21.80 -9.86
CA LEU A 9 -35.01 20.98 -10.96
C LEU A 9 -36.51 20.72 -10.82
N ASP A 10 -37.01 20.38 -9.64
CA ASP A 10 -38.43 20.18 -9.36
C ASP A 10 -39.24 21.48 -9.58
N THR A 11 -38.69 22.62 -9.19
CA THR A 11 -39.27 23.94 -9.46
C THR A 11 -39.31 24.22 -10.95
N LEU A 12 -38.24 23.91 -11.68
CA LEU A 12 -38.15 24.07 -13.14
C LEU A 12 -39.20 23.21 -13.87
N LYS A 13 -39.44 21.97 -13.40
CA LYS A 13 -40.45 21.07 -13.95
C LYS A 13 -41.86 21.69 -13.95
N THR A 14 -42.17 22.46 -12.91
CA THR A 14 -43.51 23.10 -12.78
C THR A 14 -43.61 24.48 -13.44
N LYS A 15 -42.49 25.20 -13.62
CA LYS A 15 -42.41 26.56 -14.13
C LYS A 15 -41.34 26.71 -15.23
N ALA A 16 -41.38 25.84 -16.22
CA ALA A 16 -40.34 25.74 -17.25
C ALA A 16 -40.21 26.98 -18.15
N SER A 17 -41.27 27.79 -18.28
CA SER A 17 -41.25 29.03 -19.06
C SER A 17 -40.70 30.25 -18.31
N ASP A 18 -40.54 30.16 -16.99
CA ASP A 18 -40.05 31.28 -16.17
C ASP A 18 -38.53 31.36 -16.28
N LEU A 19 -38.04 32.51 -16.77
CA LEU A 19 -36.63 32.75 -16.98
C LEU A 19 -35.84 32.77 -15.65
N THR A 20 -36.44 33.26 -14.57
CA THR A 20 -35.81 33.29 -13.24
C THR A 20 -35.54 31.88 -12.72
N VAL A 21 -36.52 30.99 -12.88
CA VAL A 21 -36.42 29.57 -12.48
C VAL A 21 -35.36 28.84 -13.30
N ARG A 22 -35.27 29.11 -14.63
CA ARG A 22 -34.19 28.57 -15.48
C ARG A 22 -32.82 29.04 -15.03
N ASN A 23 -32.67 30.33 -14.78
CA ASN A 23 -31.41 30.90 -14.32
C ASN A 23 -30.98 30.35 -12.93
N GLN A 24 -31.96 30.14 -12.04
CA GLN A 24 -31.70 29.51 -10.74
C GLN A 24 -31.24 28.08 -10.88
N PHE A 25 -31.82 27.27 -11.73
CA PHE A 25 -31.36 25.90 -12.01
C PHE A 25 -29.94 25.89 -12.59
N ILE A 26 -29.66 26.76 -13.58
CA ILE A 26 -28.31 26.89 -14.17
C ILE A 26 -27.30 27.26 -13.10
N SER A 27 -27.57 28.24 -12.23
CA SER A 27 -26.72 28.65 -11.15
C SER A 27 -26.44 27.53 -10.15
N LYS A 28 -27.47 26.74 -9.77
CA LYS A 28 -27.33 25.60 -8.87
C LYS A 28 -26.52 24.45 -9.51
N SER A 29 -26.71 24.21 -10.81
CA SER A 29 -25.93 23.25 -11.57
C SER A 29 -24.46 23.66 -11.69
N GLN A 30 -24.17 24.92 -11.93
CA GLN A 30 -22.80 25.47 -11.94
C GLN A 30 -22.13 25.32 -10.56
N SER A 31 -22.87 25.63 -9.48
CA SER A 31 -22.36 25.44 -8.11
C SER A 31 -22.03 23.97 -7.82
N LEU A 32 -22.80 23.03 -8.33
CA LEU A 32 -22.53 21.61 -8.21
C LEU A 32 -21.24 21.21 -8.96
N CYS A 33 -21.05 21.68 -10.19
CA CYS A 33 -19.84 21.45 -10.96
C CYS A 33 -18.60 22.02 -10.25
N THR A 34 -18.71 23.24 -9.72
CA THR A 34 -17.62 23.87 -8.94
C THR A 34 -17.27 23.04 -7.70
N TYR A 35 -18.30 22.55 -6.99
CA TYR A 35 -18.11 21.69 -5.83
C TYR A 35 -17.37 20.40 -6.16
N PHE A 36 -17.72 19.73 -7.26
CA PHE A 36 -17.00 18.52 -7.69
C PHE A 36 -15.55 18.81 -8.10
N ASN A 37 -15.32 19.90 -8.81
CA ASN A 37 -13.96 20.28 -9.19
C ASN A 37 -13.10 20.59 -7.96
N GLN A 38 -13.67 21.26 -6.95
CA GLN A 38 -12.96 21.53 -5.71
C GLN A 38 -12.65 20.22 -4.95
N MET A 39 -13.65 19.33 -4.83
CA MET A 39 -13.47 18.03 -4.18
C MET A 39 -12.38 17.19 -4.88
N TYR A 40 -12.31 17.22 -6.20
CA TYR A 40 -11.26 16.55 -6.95
C TYR A 40 -9.89 17.11 -6.59
N GLN A 41 -9.74 18.44 -6.54
CA GLN A 41 -8.49 19.09 -6.15
C GLN A 41 -8.10 18.70 -4.72
N ASP A 42 -9.03 18.80 -3.77
CA ASP A 42 -8.77 18.48 -2.36
C ASP A 42 -8.32 17.01 -2.18
N LEU A 43 -8.88 16.07 -2.96
CA LEU A 43 -8.47 14.67 -2.94
C LEU A 43 -7.10 14.45 -3.62
N SER A 44 -6.83 15.17 -4.70
CA SER A 44 -5.53 15.15 -5.38
C SER A 44 -4.43 15.68 -4.46
N ASP A 45 -4.66 16.81 -3.79
CA ASP A 45 -3.73 17.39 -2.83
C ASP A 45 -3.48 16.44 -1.65
N LEU A 46 -4.54 15.78 -1.14
CA LEU A 46 -4.41 14.77 -0.08
C LEU A 46 -3.55 13.56 -0.53
N GLN A 47 -3.68 13.14 -1.78
CA GLN A 47 -2.87 12.05 -2.33
C GLN A 47 -1.39 12.43 -2.37
N ASP A 48 -1.08 13.66 -2.77
CA ASP A 48 0.30 14.19 -2.78
C ASP A 48 0.86 14.35 -1.37
N ASP A 49 0.08 14.86 -0.42
CA ASP A 49 0.47 14.96 0.99
C ASP A 49 0.80 13.59 1.58
N CYS A 50 -0.03 12.57 1.32
CA CYS A 50 0.25 11.21 1.74
C CYS A 50 1.52 10.65 1.10
N ASN A 51 1.77 10.97 -0.16
CA ASN A 51 2.95 10.53 -0.90
C ASN A 51 4.25 11.13 -0.33
N GLU A 52 4.26 12.42 -0.01
CA GLU A 52 5.39 13.08 0.68
C GLU A 52 5.59 12.53 2.10
N GLU A 53 4.52 12.27 2.84
CA GLU A 53 4.61 11.69 4.19
C GLU A 53 5.16 10.26 4.16
N ILE A 54 4.87 9.47 3.11
CA ILE A 54 5.48 8.15 2.88
C ILE A 54 7.00 8.30 2.77
N LYS A 55 7.49 9.24 1.97
CA LYS A 55 8.91 9.50 1.81
C LYS A 55 9.57 9.90 3.13
N ASN A 56 8.94 10.81 3.87
CA ASN A 56 9.44 11.25 5.19
C ASN A 56 9.55 10.07 6.17
N ASN A 57 8.56 9.15 6.17
CA ASN A 57 8.62 7.96 7.01
C ASN A 57 9.72 6.98 6.57
N VAL A 58 10.00 6.84 5.27
CA VAL A 58 11.13 6.04 4.76
C VAL A 58 12.46 6.61 5.22
N ASP A 59 12.63 7.92 5.17
CA ASP A 59 13.83 8.60 5.66
C ASP A 59 14.00 8.43 7.18
N GLU A 60 12.91 8.48 7.94
CA GLU A 60 12.90 8.20 9.39
C GLU A 60 13.27 6.74 9.70
N ILE A 61 12.72 5.77 8.96
CA ILE A 61 13.09 4.34 9.08
C ILE A 61 14.58 4.16 8.85
N ASN A 62 15.14 4.75 7.80
CA ASN A 62 16.57 4.68 7.48
C ASN A 62 17.41 5.28 8.60
N SER A 63 17.05 6.46 9.10
CA SER A 63 17.75 7.12 10.20
C SER A 63 17.75 6.30 11.49
N ILE A 64 16.59 5.70 11.83
CA ILE A 64 16.46 4.84 13.02
C ILE A 64 17.30 3.55 12.84
N SER A 65 17.24 2.91 11.68
CA SER A 65 18.01 1.70 11.38
C SER A 65 19.50 1.93 11.47
N GLU A 66 19.99 3.06 10.96
CA GLU A 66 21.39 3.47 11.09
C GLU A 66 21.79 3.68 12.54
N LYS A 67 20.99 4.39 13.34
CA LYS A 67 21.26 4.61 14.77
C LYS A 67 21.28 3.29 15.55
N ILE A 68 20.35 2.38 15.27
CA ILE A 68 20.34 1.05 15.91
C ILE A 68 21.62 0.28 15.57
N SER A 69 22.11 0.34 14.32
CA SER A 69 23.35 -0.32 13.92
C SER A 69 24.58 0.25 14.65
N LEU A 70 24.63 1.56 14.87
CA LEU A 70 25.67 2.24 15.64
C LEU A 70 25.60 1.84 17.11
N LEU A 71 24.43 1.85 17.74
CA LEU A 71 24.23 1.41 19.11
C LEU A 71 24.63 -0.05 19.31
N ASN A 72 24.29 -0.94 18.38
CA ASN A 72 24.72 -2.33 18.42
C ASN A 72 26.23 -2.47 18.45
N LYS A 73 26.96 -1.64 17.66
CA LYS A 73 28.41 -1.60 17.67
C LYS A 73 28.95 -1.12 19.03
N GLU A 74 28.38 -0.06 19.58
CA GLU A 74 28.80 0.51 20.87
C GLU A 74 28.52 -0.47 22.02
N ILE A 75 27.34 -1.10 22.06
CA ILE A 75 26.97 -2.13 23.03
C ILE A 75 28.00 -3.27 22.99
N ASN A 76 28.28 -3.78 21.81
CA ASN A 76 29.31 -4.86 21.69
C ASN A 76 30.71 -4.44 22.09
N GLN A 77 31.11 -3.18 21.89
CA GLN A 77 32.39 -2.65 22.36
C GLN A 77 32.49 -2.63 23.89
N VAL A 78 31.35 -2.35 24.57
CA VAL A 78 31.30 -2.33 26.03
C VAL A 78 31.21 -3.75 26.62
N GLU A 79 30.42 -4.61 26.03
CA GLU A 79 30.04 -5.91 26.63
C GLU A 79 31.00 -7.03 26.27
N THR A 80 31.63 -7.01 25.06
CA THR A 80 32.51 -8.09 24.61
C THR A 80 33.80 -8.14 25.44
N GLY A 81 33.98 -9.26 26.11
CA GLY A 81 35.20 -9.53 26.89
C GLY A 81 35.30 -8.81 28.22
N THR A 82 34.35 -7.97 28.60
CA THR A 82 34.38 -7.20 29.86
C THR A 82 33.46 -7.74 30.93
N GLY A 83 32.39 -8.45 30.54
CA GLY A 83 31.29 -8.86 31.41
C GLY A 83 30.42 -7.68 31.91
N ALA A 84 30.64 -6.46 31.40
CA ALA A 84 29.80 -5.30 31.68
C ALA A 84 28.49 -5.37 30.90
N CYS A 85 27.43 -4.69 31.40
CA CYS A 85 26.19 -4.53 30.69
C CYS A 85 26.01 -3.07 30.28
N ALA A 86 25.78 -2.81 28.99
CA ALA A 86 25.58 -1.47 28.43
C ALA A 86 24.11 -1.03 28.56
N SER A 87 23.54 -0.99 29.77
CA SER A 87 22.11 -0.79 30.01
C SER A 87 21.56 0.49 29.37
N GLU A 88 22.29 1.62 29.46
CA GLU A 88 21.83 2.90 28.89
C GLU A 88 21.74 2.84 27.35
N LEU A 89 22.72 2.22 26.68
CA LEU A 89 22.70 2.06 25.23
C LEU A 89 21.60 1.08 24.78
N ARG A 90 21.35 0.04 25.57
CA ARG A 90 20.25 -0.91 25.33
C ARG A 90 18.88 -0.24 25.48
N ASP A 91 18.72 0.64 26.47
CA ASP A 91 17.50 1.42 26.68
C ASP A 91 17.29 2.42 25.53
N GLU A 92 18.36 3.07 25.05
CA GLU A 92 18.27 3.95 23.89
C GLU A 92 17.87 3.17 22.63
N ARG A 93 18.46 1.99 22.41
CA ARG A 93 18.07 1.09 21.31
C ARG A 93 16.60 0.69 21.42
N ALA A 94 16.11 0.34 22.61
CA ALA A 94 14.70 0.00 22.83
C ALA A 94 13.77 1.18 22.51
N ASN A 95 14.12 2.39 22.92
CA ASN A 95 13.37 3.60 22.57
C ASN A 95 13.31 3.87 21.05
N LEU A 96 14.37 3.58 20.32
CA LEU A 96 14.37 3.69 18.85
C LEU A 96 13.48 2.63 18.22
N MET A 97 13.47 1.42 18.75
CA MET A 97 12.56 0.36 18.31
C MET A 97 11.10 0.72 18.55
N ASP A 98 10.78 1.32 19.70
CA ASP A 98 9.42 1.79 20.01
C ASP A 98 8.97 2.89 19.04
N LYS A 99 9.87 3.78 18.61
CA LYS A 99 9.57 4.76 17.57
C LYS A 99 9.32 4.08 16.22
N LEU A 100 10.18 3.15 15.83
CA LEU A 100 10.07 2.43 14.58
C LEU A 100 8.80 1.59 14.49
N SER A 101 8.37 0.98 15.61
CA SER A 101 7.16 0.15 15.69
C SER A 101 5.86 0.92 15.43
N LYS A 102 5.86 2.25 15.59
CA LYS A 102 4.73 3.11 15.24
C LYS A 102 4.60 3.33 13.73
N ILE A 103 5.73 3.24 13.02
CA ILE A 103 5.79 3.48 11.58
C ILE A 103 5.54 2.19 10.80
N VAL A 104 6.21 1.09 11.23
CA VAL A 104 6.17 -0.22 10.57
C VAL A 104 6.12 -1.35 11.60
N ASN A 105 5.71 -2.54 11.15
CA ASN A 105 5.78 -3.73 11.99
C ASN A 105 7.24 -4.16 12.17
N VAL A 106 7.69 -4.31 13.41
CA VAL A 106 9.07 -4.68 13.76
C VAL A 106 9.11 -5.93 14.62
N SER A 107 10.13 -6.74 14.40
CA SER A 107 10.53 -7.83 15.28
C SER A 107 12.04 -7.90 15.37
N TYR A 108 12.56 -8.51 16.42
CA TYR A 108 14.01 -8.63 16.61
C TYR A 108 14.39 -10.00 17.15
N LEU A 109 15.63 -10.35 16.89
CA LEU A 109 16.30 -11.51 17.44
C LEU A 109 17.67 -11.07 17.99
N GLU A 110 18.00 -11.48 19.19
CA GLU A 110 19.31 -11.25 19.79
C GLU A 110 19.96 -12.59 20.11
N THR A 111 21.13 -12.85 19.55
CA THR A 111 21.88 -14.09 19.71
C THR A 111 23.24 -13.81 20.33
N GLU A 112 23.67 -14.64 21.27
CA GLU A 112 24.98 -14.53 21.88
C GLU A 112 26.11 -14.86 20.89
N ILE A 113 27.24 -14.18 21.03
CA ILE A 113 28.45 -14.45 20.23
C ILE A 113 29.25 -15.53 20.95
N PRO A 114 29.34 -16.78 20.41
CA PRO A 114 30.14 -17.83 21.03
C PRO A 114 31.64 -17.58 20.79
N ASN A 115 32.48 -17.93 21.78
CA ASN A 115 33.90 -18.03 21.60
C ASN A 115 34.25 -19.35 20.88
N THR A 116 35.56 -19.58 20.61
CA THR A 116 36.05 -20.80 19.95
C THR A 116 35.76 -22.08 20.72
N ASN A 117 35.47 -22.00 22.02
CA ASN A 117 35.13 -23.14 22.87
C ASN A 117 33.61 -23.33 23.04
N GLY A 118 32.79 -22.43 22.46
CA GLY A 118 31.33 -22.45 22.56
C GLY A 118 30.77 -21.70 23.76
N ASP A 119 31.61 -21.05 24.59
CA ASP A 119 31.15 -20.20 25.68
C ASP A 119 30.77 -18.81 25.16
N ASN A 120 29.89 -18.09 25.88
CA ASN A 120 29.50 -16.73 25.52
C ASN A 120 30.72 -15.75 25.65
N LEU A 121 30.98 -15.00 24.59
CA LEU A 121 32.04 -14.00 24.57
C LEU A 121 31.65 -12.70 25.29
N GLY A 122 30.41 -12.57 25.72
CA GLY A 122 29.84 -11.39 26.37
C GLY A 122 29.18 -10.39 25.44
N GLY A 123 29.28 -10.57 24.11
CA GLY A 123 28.59 -9.72 23.12
C GLY A 123 27.40 -10.44 22.49
N THR A 124 26.57 -9.68 21.80
CA THR A 124 25.37 -10.20 21.11
C THR A 124 25.28 -9.69 19.68
N ILE A 125 24.74 -10.52 18.78
CA ILE A 125 24.31 -10.09 17.45
C ILE A 125 22.82 -9.76 17.56
N PHE A 126 22.50 -8.48 17.47
CA PHE A 126 21.13 -7.99 17.41
C PHE A 126 20.69 -7.87 15.95
N THR A 127 19.62 -8.56 15.59
CA THR A 127 19.03 -8.53 14.26
C THR A 127 17.63 -7.95 14.34
N LEU A 128 17.39 -6.88 13.58
CA LEU A 128 16.08 -6.23 13.45
C LEU A 128 15.44 -6.62 12.13
N TYR A 129 14.19 -6.98 12.19
CA TYR A 129 13.34 -7.27 11.04
C TYR A 129 12.24 -6.22 10.93
N ILE A 130 12.04 -5.72 9.72
CA ILE A 130 10.92 -4.85 9.36
C ILE A 130 10.00 -5.64 8.43
N ASN A 131 8.75 -5.83 8.82
CA ASN A 131 7.78 -6.66 8.08
C ASN A 131 8.28 -8.07 7.71
N GLY A 132 9.12 -8.65 8.55
CA GLY A 132 9.71 -9.96 8.35
C GLY A 132 11.00 -9.97 7.52
N GLU A 133 11.41 -8.85 6.94
CA GLU A 133 12.67 -8.71 6.21
C GLU A 133 13.75 -8.12 7.10
N LYS A 134 14.98 -8.67 6.98
CA LYS A 134 16.12 -8.22 7.76
C LYS A 134 16.49 -6.78 7.36
N ALA A 135 16.44 -5.85 8.33
CA ALA A 135 16.80 -4.46 8.15
C ALA A 135 18.15 -4.10 8.78
N VAL A 136 18.44 -4.64 9.97
CA VAL A 136 19.73 -4.43 10.67
C VAL A 136 20.26 -5.77 11.15
N GLU A 137 21.56 -6.01 11.03
CA GLU A 137 22.27 -7.17 11.58
C GLU A 137 23.60 -6.73 12.19
N GLY A 138 23.64 -6.75 13.54
CA GLY A 138 24.81 -6.21 14.25
C GLY A 138 25.07 -4.75 13.88
N LYS A 139 26.23 -4.49 13.28
CA LYS A 139 26.67 -3.15 12.82
C LYS A 139 26.21 -2.78 11.41
N ASP A 140 25.67 -3.72 10.66
CA ASP A 140 25.28 -3.53 9.27
C ASP A 140 23.78 -3.27 9.17
N TYR A 141 23.38 -2.35 8.29
CA TYR A 141 21.97 -2.02 8.05
C TYR A 141 21.69 -1.85 6.56
N ARG A 142 20.45 -2.10 6.19
CA ARG A 142 19.95 -1.93 4.82
C ARG A 142 19.15 -0.64 4.76
N LYS A 143 19.19 0.03 3.60
CA LYS A 143 18.42 1.24 3.33
C LYS A 143 17.22 0.95 2.46
N LEU A 144 16.16 1.69 2.71
CA LEU A 144 15.01 1.82 1.82
C LEU A 144 15.16 3.08 0.98
N HIS A 145 14.68 3.06 -0.25
CA HIS A 145 14.54 4.26 -1.07
C HIS A 145 13.16 4.31 -1.72
N CYS A 146 12.69 5.53 -1.97
CA CYS A 146 11.46 5.78 -2.70
C CYS A 146 11.81 6.01 -4.18
N GLU A 147 11.08 5.33 -5.06
CA GLU A 147 11.18 5.50 -6.51
C GLU A 147 9.82 5.93 -7.05
N SER A 148 9.81 7.01 -7.84
CA SER A 148 8.62 7.48 -8.53
C SER A 148 8.19 6.49 -9.60
N THR A 149 6.92 6.10 -9.61
CA THR A 149 6.38 5.21 -10.63
C THR A 149 5.54 5.97 -11.65
N GLU A 150 5.69 5.61 -12.92
CA GLU A 150 4.78 6.07 -13.98
C GLU A 150 3.49 5.23 -14.04
N MET A 151 3.50 4.05 -13.39
CA MET A 151 2.33 3.17 -13.35
C MET A 151 1.33 3.66 -12.31
N LYS A 152 0.12 3.98 -12.76
CA LYS A 152 -1.02 4.39 -11.93
C LYS A 152 -1.84 3.18 -11.53
N ASN A 153 -2.27 3.12 -10.28
CA ASN A 153 -3.23 2.12 -9.82
C ASN A 153 -4.66 2.47 -10.30
N ASN A 154 -4.97 3.77 -10.36
CA ASN A 154 -6.23 4.30 -10.89
C ASN A 154 -5.93 5.35 -11.95
N GLN A 155 -6.81 5.51 -12.93
CA GLN A 155 -6.65 6.53 -13.99
C GLN A 155 -6.58 7.96 -13.46
N THR A 156 -7.15 8.20 -12.29
CA THR A 156 -7.23 9.51 -11.64
C THR A 156 -6.09 9.78 -10.67
N ASP A 157 -5.19 8.81 -10.45
CA ASP A 157 -4.03 8.99 -9.56
C ASP A 157 -3.12 10.10 -10.09
N ASN A 158 -2.48 10.81 -9.16
CA ASN A 158 -1.44 11.78 -9.49
C ASN A 158 -0.22 11.10 -10.11
N ASP A 159 0.56 11.85 -10.85
CA ASP A 159 1.83 11.37 -11.40
C ASP A 159 2.89 11.35 -10.28
N GLY A 160 3.83 10.42 -10.37
CA GLY A 160 5.00 10.43 -9.50
C GLY A 160 4.79 9.86 -8.10
N LEU A 161 3.78 9.01 -7.91
CA LEU A 161 3.57 8.31 -6.66
C LEU A 161 4.73 7.37 -6.35
N TYR A 162 5.19 7.36 -5.09
CA TYR A 162 6.34 6.57 -4.68
C TYR A 162 5.98 5.11 -4.44
N LYS A 163 6.88 4.23 -4.90
CA LYS A 163 7.07 2.86 -4.41
C LYS A 163 8.34 2.80 -3.59
N ILE A 164 8.37 1.86 -2.66
CA ILE A 164 9.52 1.68 -1.75
C ILE A 164 10.27 0.43 -2.15
N TYR A 165 11.59 0.54 -2.22
CA TYR A 165 12.50 -0.57 -2.56
C TYR A 165 13.64 -0.65 -1.56
N TRP A 166 14.17 -1.86 -1.36
CA TRP A 166 15.45 -2.06 -0.71
C TRP A 166 16.58 -1.62 -1.64
N ASP A 167 17.47 -0.78 -1.14
CA ASP A 167 18.53 -0.17 -1.97
C ASP A 167 19.56 -1.19 -2.46
N ASP A 168 19.84 -2.22 -1.68
CA ASP A 168 20.80 -3.27 -1.98
C ASP A 168 20.30 -4.29 -3.01
N THR A 169 19.06 -4.74 -2.89
CA THR A 169 18.48 -5.81 -3.73
C THR A 169 17.60 -5.28 -4.85
N LYS A 170 17.19 -4.02 -4.79
CA LYS A 170 16.17 -3.42 -5.68
C LYS A 170 14.83 -4.17 -5.65
N MET A 171 14.60 -4.97 -4.60
CA MET A 171 13.32 -5.63 -4.40
C MET A 171 12.32 -4.66 -3.80
N GLU A 172 11.08 -4.71 -4.28
CA GLU A 172 9.99 -3.92 -3.71
C GLU A 172 9.80 -4.28 -2.24
N PHE A 173 9.64 -3.28 -1.39
CA PHE A 173 9.41 -3.47 0.04
C PHE A 173 8.04 -4.11 0.26
N SER A 174 8.03 -5.37 0.68
CA SER A 174 6.82 -6.20 0.80
C SER A 174 5.88 -5.80 1.94
N GLY A 175 6.26 -4.81 2.70
CA GLY A 175 5.59 -4.41 3.93
C GLY A 175 4.25 -3.68 3.78
N ILE A 176 3.77 -3.51 2.55
CA ILE A 176 2.51 -2.80 2.28
C ILE A 176 1.34 -3.78 2.16
N ALA A 177 1.63 -5.04 1.78
CA ALA A 177 0.61 -6.07 1.59
C ALA A 177 0.43 -6.95 2.85
N GLY A 178 -0.80 -7.32 3.16
CA GLY A 178 -1.12 -8.34 4.16
C GLY A 178 -1.07 -7.87 5.61
N THR A 179 -0.33 -8.57 6.47
CA THR A 179 -0.27 -8.36 7.93
C THR A 179 0.61 -7.18 8.37
N ALA A 180 1.18 -6.43 7.44
CA ALA A 180 1.91 -5.22 7.76
C ALA A 180 1.02 -4.24 8.52
N GLY A 181 1.55 -3.63 9.56
CA GLY A 181 0.86 -2.62 10.38
C GLY A 181 1.64 -1.31 10.40
N GLY A 182 1.13 -0.35 11.17
CA GLY A 182 1.80 0.92 11.39
C GLY A 182 1.36 2.06 10.47
N LYS A 183 1.92 3.24 10.75
CA LYS A 183 1.59 4.49 10.05
C LYS A 183 1.83 4.41 8.54
N LEU A 184 2.93 3.75 8.13
CA LEU A 184 3.30 3.65 6.72
C LEU A 184 2.23 2.93 5.89
N LYS A 185 1.69 1.81 6.42
CA LYS A 185 0.59 1.10 5.76
C LYS A 185 -0.65 1.97 5.63
N ALA A 186 -1.05 2.66 6.70
CA ALA A 186 -2.21 3.54 6.67
C ALA A 186 -2.07 4.67 5.63
N LEU A 187 -0.87 5.21 5.46
CA LEU A 187 -0.60 6.22 4.43
C LEU A 187 -0.76 5.67 3.01
N PHE A 188 -0.30 4.43 2.75
CA PHE A 188 -0.53 3.78 1.46
C PHE A 188 -2.02 3.51 1.22
N GLU A 189 -2.75 3.03 2.23
CA GLU A 189 -4.19 2.79 2.13
C GLU A 189 -4.97 4.10 1.90
N MET A 190 -4.56 5.20 2.53
CA MET A 190 -5.15 6.53 2.29
C MET A 190 -4.83 7.06 0.90
N ARG A 191 -3.58 6.90 0.44
CA ARG A 191 -3.12 7.40 -0.85
C ARG A 191 -3.73 6.63 -2.03
N ASP A 192 -3.70 5.30 -1.95
CA ASP A 192 -4.06 4.43 -3.07
C ASP A 192 -5.53 3.99 -3.01
N GLY A 193 -6.21 4.26 -1.90
CA GLY A 193 -7.54 3.72 -1.61
C GLY A 193 -7.49 2.23 -1.30
N ASP A 194 -8.57 1.69 -0.76
CA ASP A 194 -8.67 0.26 -0.46
C ASP A 194 -9.19 -0.53 -1.66
N ASN A 195 -8.40 -0.55 -2.73
CA ASN A 195 -8.72 -1.34 -3.93
C ASN A 195 -8.71 -2.85 -3.65
N ASN A 196 -8.03 -3.30 -2.60
CA ASN A 196 -8.00 -4.71 -2.18
C ASN A 196 -9.32 -5.16 -1.54
N GLU A 197 -10.11 -4.25 -0.99
CA GLU A 197 -11.42 -4.57 -0.42
C GLU A 197 -12.57 -4.35 -1.40
N ASN A 198 -12.39 -3.54 -2.43
CA ASN A 198 -13.41 -3.21 -3.42
C ASN A 198 -13.71 -4.37 -4.37
N PHE A 199 -12.77 -5.28 -4.58
CA PHE A 199 -12.94 -6.42 -5.44
C PHE A 199 -12.41 -7.70 -4.79
N LYS A 200 -13.33 -8.54 -4.30
CA LYS A 200 -13.06 -9.88 -3.77
C LYS A 200 -13.95 -10.88 -4.48
N GLY A 201 -13.44 -12.09 -4.68
CA GLY A 201 -14.20 -13.16 -5.28
C GLY A 201 -13.44 -14.48 -5.23
N LYS A 202 -14.02 -15.51 -5.80
CA LYS A 202 -13.43 -16.85 -5.87
C LYS A 202 -13.00 -17.14 -7.31
N VAL A 203 -11.75 -17.54 -7.49
CA VAL A 203 -11.28 -18.03 -8.79
C VAL A 203 -11.93 -19.39 -9.07
N THR A 204 -12.63 -19.49 -10.18
CA THR A 204 -13.38 -20.71 -10.58
C THR A 204 -12.83 -21.38 -11.82
N GLN A 205 -12.17 -20.64 -12.68
CA GLN A 205 -11.50 -21.14 -13.88
C GLN A 205 -10.16 -20.44 -13.99
N ALA A 206 -9.09 -21.18 -14.22
CA ALA A 206 -7.77 -20.65 -14.44
C ALA A 206 -7.07 -21.41 -15.55
N ASP A 207 -6.53 -20.67 -16.52
CA ASP A 207 -5.63 -21.11 -17.56
C ASP A 207 -4.25 -20.48 -17.34
N LYS A 208 -3.28 -20.85 -18.16
CA LYS A 208 -1.92 -20.32 -18.08
C LYS A 208 -1.85 -18.78 -18.19
N TYR A 209 -2.79 -18.17 -18.90
CA TYR A 209 -2.77 -16.74 -19.23
C TYR A 209 -4.08 -16.02 -18.91
N SER A 210 -5.00 -16.68 -18.24
CA SER A 210 -6.26 -16.06 -17.80
C SER A 210 -6.84 -16.76 -16.59
N PHE A 211 -7.66 -16.05 -15.82
CA PHE A 211 -8.50 -16.66 -14.79
C PHE A 211 -9.81 -15.88 -14.63
N THR A 212 -10.85 -16.59 -14.17
CA THR A 212 -12.17 -16.04 -13.95
C THR A 212 -12.48 -16.00 -12.47
N VAL A 213 -12.93 -14.85 -11.98
CA VAL A 213 -13.37 -14.62 -10.60
C VAL A 213 -14.88 -14.54 -10.57
N THR A 214 -15.51 -15.33 -9.69
CA THR A 214 -16.97 -15.35 -9.46
C THR A 214 -17.29 -15.04 -8.00
N GLY A 215 -18.57 -14.76 -7.71
CA GLY A 215 -18.99 -14.36 -6.36
C GLY A 215 -18.32 -13.07 -5.91
N VAL A 216 -18.23 -12.12 -6.84
CA VAL A 216 -17.53 -10.84 -6.63
C VAL A 216 -18.26 -9.98 -5.60
N SER A 217 -17.49 -9.25 -4.79
CA SER A 217 -18.03 -8.36 -3.75
C SER A 217 -18.73 -7.13 -4.29
N VAL A 218 -18.46 -6.78 -5.55
CA VAL A 218 -19.03 -5.61 -6.24
C VAL A 218 -20.29 -6.02 -7.00
N GLN A 219 -21.41 -5.33 -6.75
CA GLN A 219 -22.72 -5.74 -7.27
C GLN A 219 -22.95 -5.36 -8.74
N ASN A 220 -22.33 -4.30 -9.23
CA ASN A 220 -22.55 -3.86 -10.61
C ASN A 220 -21.26 -3.35 -11.27
N LEU A 221 -21.27 -3.34 -12.60
CA LEU A 221 -20.12 -2.95 -13.41
C LEU A 221 -19.66 -1.49 -13.18
N LYS A 222 -20.58 -0.60 -12.81
CA LYS A 222 -20.26 0.82 -12.57
C LYS A 222 -19.50 1.04 -11.26
N ALA A 223 -19.66 0.12 -10.30
CA ALA A 223 -18.93 0.14 -9.04
C ALA A 223 -17.59 -0.62 -9.12
N LEU A 224 -17.31 -1.29 -10.25
CA LEU A 224 -16.07 -1.99 -10.48
C LEU A 224 -14.94 -0.98 -10.74
N ASN A 225 -14.14 -0.73 -9.73
CA ASN A 225 -13.01 0.22 -9.80
C ASN A 225 -11.71 -0.52 -10.08
N LEU A 226 -11.63 -1.12 -11.27
CA LEU A 226 -10.42 -1.79 -11.75
C LEU A 226 -9.87 -1.03 -12.96
N PRO A 227 -8.54 -0.82 -13.06
CA PRO A 227 -7.93 -0.34 -14.29
C PRO A 227 -8.36 -1.19 -15.49
N ALA A 228 -8.79 -0.54 -16.57
CA ALA A 228 -9.25 -1.26 -17.75
C ALA A 228 -8.11 -2.04 -18.44
N THR A 229 -6.88 -1.53 -18.32
CA THR A 229 -5.66 -2.12 -18.88
C THR A 229 -4.51 -2.02 -17.88
N ASP A 230 -3.55 -2.93 -17.99
CA ASP A 230 -2.29 -2.92 -17.24
C ASP A 230 -2.43 -2.85 -15.71
N GLY A 231 -3.49 -3.43 -15.18
CA GLY A 231 -3.74 -3.49 -13.74
C GLY A 231 -3.07 -4.69 -13.06
N LYS A 232 -3.23 -4.74 -11.73
CA LYS A 232 -2.71 -5.82 -10.88
C LYS A 232 -3.83 -6.44 -10.07
N ILE A 233 -3.75 -7.75 -9.88
CA ILE A 233 -4.67 -8.49 -9.01
C ILE A 233 -3.90 -9.56 -8.23
N THR A 234 -4.24 -9.74 -6.96
CA THR A 234 -3.59 -10.73 -6.09
C THR A 234 -4.49 -11.93 -5.88
N VAL A 235 -3.97 -13.12 -6.17
CA VAL A 235 -4.63 -14.41 -5.94
C VAL A 235 -3.71 -15.26 -5.05
N ASN A 236 -4.21 -15.71 -3.90
CA ASN A 236 -3.44 -16.53 -2.94
C ASN A 236 -2.02 -15.96 -2.65
N ASN A 237 -1.94 -14.65 -2.35
CA ASN A 237 -0.69 -13.92 -2.09
C ASN A 237 0.28 -13.80 -3.29
N VAL A 238 -0.14 -14.20 -4.49
CA VAL A 238 0.63 -13.99 -5.72
C VAL A 238 -0.02 -12.86 -6.53
N THR A 239 0.75 -11.83 -6.86
CA THR A 239 0.27 -10.71 -7.67
C THR A 239 0.49 -10.99 -9.14
N TYR A 240 -0.58 -10.89 -9.91
CA TYR A 240 -0.61 -11.03 -11.36
C TYR A 240 -0.85 -9.66 -12.01
N GLU A 241 -0.14 -9.38 -13.08
CA GLU A 241 -0.42 -8.23 -13.95
C GLU A 241 -1.32 -8.69 -15.10
N TYR A 242 -2.40 -7.97 -15.34
CA TYR A 242 -3.32 -8.26 -16.44
C TYR A 242 -3.27 -7.16 -17.51
N ASN A 243 -3.49 -7.53 -18.78
CA ASN A 243 -3.58 -6.58 -19.87
C ASN A 243 -4.96 -5.93 -19.95
N ASP A 244 -5.99 -6.73 -19.75
CA ASP A 244 -7.40 -6.33 -19.78
C ASP A 244 -8.25 -7.30 -18.95
N TRP A 245 -9.51 -6.97 -18.81
CA TRP A 245 -10.52 -7.82 -18.18
C TRP A 245 -11.85 -7.74 -18.93
N GLU A 246 -12.63 -8.82 -18.85
CA GLU A 246 -13.97 -8.96 -19.39
C GLU A 246 -14.95 -9.24 -18.26
N ALA A 247 -16.06 -8.51 -18.17
CA ALA A 247 -17.07 -8.71 -17.15
C ALA A 247 -18.35 -9.32 -17.76
N GLU A 248 -18.90 -10.30 -17.06
CA GLU A 248 -20.20 -10.88 -17.35
C GLU A 248 -21.24 -10.31 -16.38
N VAL A 249 -22.35 -9.83 -16.91
CA VAL A 249 -23.45 -9.28 -16.14
C VAL A 249 -24.73 -10.09 -16.41
N ASP A 250 -25.61 -10.18 -15.40
CA ASP A 250 -26.92 -10.81 -15.53
C ASP A 250 -27.94 -9.89 -16.24
N SER A 251 -29.16 -10.39 -16.42
CA SER A 251 -30.25 -9.63 -17.05
C SER A 251 -30.68 -8.40 -16.25
N GLU A 252 -30.33 -8.30 -14.98
CA GLU A 252 -30.61 -7.18 -14.08
C GLU A 252 -29.46 -6.17 -14.02
N GLY A 253 -28.32 -6.48 -14.69
CA GLY A 253 -27.10 -5.66 -14.72
C GLY A 253 -26.16 -5.88 -13.55
N ASN A 254 -26.38 -6.96 -12.76
CA ASN A 254 -25.47 -7.31 -11.68
C ASN A 254 -24.26 -8.07 -12.23
N LEU A 255 -23.11 -7.83 -11.62
CA LEU A 255 -21.84 -8.45 -11.98
C LEU A 255 -21.80 -9.92 -11.52
N VAL A 256 -21.69 -10.84 -12.47
CA VAL A 256 -21.65 -12.29 -12.23
C VAL A 256 -20.22 -12.81 -12.14
N SER A 257 -19.39 -12.41 -13.09
CA SER A 257 -18.00 -12.83 -13.16
C SER A 257 -17.12 -11.78 -13.80
N VAL A 258 -15.82 -11.84 -13.49
CA VAL A 258 -14.77 -11.05 -14.17
C VAL A 258 -13.64 -11.98 -14.58
N LYS A 259 -13.33 -11.98 -15.86
CA LYS A 259 -12.21 -12.72 -16.44
C LYS A 259 -11.05 -11.76 -16.67
N PHE A 260 -9.90 -12.10 -16.12
CA PHE A 260 -8.65 -11.36 -16.29
C PHE A 260 -7.76 -12.03 -17.34
N ASN A 261 -7.30 -11.28 -18.32
CA ASN A 261 -6.35 -11.72 -19.34
C ASN A 261 -4.95 -11.24 -18.92
N LEU A 262 -4.06 -12.17 -18.60
CA LEU A 262 -2.76 -11.88 -18.00
C LEU A 262 -1.72 -11.46 -19.04
N ASN A 263 -0.76 -10.65 -18.60
CA ASN A 263 0.36 -10.24 -19.42
C ASN A 263 1.33 -11.42 -19.68
N GLN A 264 1.33 -11.93 -20.88
CA GLN A 264 2.12 -13.09 -21.29
C GLN A 264 3.63 -12.85 -21.21
N ASN A 265 4.08 -11.61 -21.31
CA ASN A 265 5.49 -11.24 -21.26
C ASN A 265 6.05 -11.15 -19.82
N LYS A 266 5.18 -11.14 -18.82
CA LYS A 266 5.54 -11.01 -17.40
C LYS A 266 5.03 -12.21 -16.55
N ALA A 267 4.79 -13.36 -17.16
CA ALA A 267 4.28 -14.55 -16.48
C ALA A 267 5.25 -15.06 -15.39
N VAL A 268 5.01 -14.67 -14.16
CA VAL A 268 5.82 -15.05 -12.99
C VAL A 268 5.34 -16.37 -12.38
N ALA A 269 4.07 -16.73 -12.51
CA ALA A 269 3.50 -17.99 -12.00
C ALA A 269 2.32 -18.44 -12.88
N ASP A 270 2.07 -19.75 -12.90
CA ASP A 270 0.91 -20.33 -13.58
C ASP A 270 -0.32 -20.21 -12.66
N PRO A 271 -1.35 -19.41 -12.99
CA PRO A 271 -2.53 -19.25 -12.15
C PRO A 271 -3.25 -20.55 -11.87
N ALA A 272 -3.23 -21.50 -12.81
CA ALA A 272 -3.84 -22.82 -12.65
C ALA A 272 -3.19 -23.62 -11.51
N LYS A 273 -1.93 -23.37 -11.18
CA LYS A 273 -1.25 -24.00 -10.04
C LYS A 273 -1.55 -23.27 -8.73
N ALA A 274 -1.64 -21.95 -8.76
CA ALA A 274 -1.94 -21.14 -7.57
C ALA A 274 -3.37 -21.34 -7.04
N VAL A 275 -4.29 -21.83 -7.85
CA VAL A 275 -5.69 -22.12 -7.44
C VAL A 275 -5.86 -23.51 -6.84
N GLN A 276 -4.89 -24.42 -7.04
CA GLN A 276 -4.94 -25.80 -6.54
C GLN A 276 -4.32 -25.96 -5.13
N GLU A 277 -3.59 -24.98 -4.64
CA GLU A 277 -3.07 -24.90 -3.27
C GLU A 277 -4.02 -24.08 -2.37
#